data_355c3e6496b5fd49439943b832f761f8
#
_entry.id   355c3e6496b5fd49439943b832f761f8
#
_cell.length_a   1.000
_cell.length_b   1.000
_cell.length_c   1.000
_cell.angle_alpha   90.00
_cell.angle_beta   90.00
_cell.angle_gamma   90.00
#
_symmetry.space_group_name_H-M   'P 1'
#
loop_
_entity.id
_entity.type
_entity.pdbx_description
1 polymer ?
#
loop_
_entity_poly.entity_id
_entity_poly.type
_entity_poly.pdbx_seq_one_letter_code
_entity_poly.pdbx_strand_id
1 'polypeptide(L)'
;SDRSGLEFPYNEMRIEWNGARVHYSEFEKKHPQLEPKRFAAEPQGLRNARPDRVEPAVARLLGPNPFSITSGSTTITVTETNHGRSTNDTVRFRNVEGSPGGLAPTAFTAGSGFTITVTTTDKYTFTLGSTPTITEQAGGMTVTAGPVTLDA
;
A
#
# COMPACT_ATOMS: atom_id res chain seq x y z
N SER A 1 32.40 -34.93 40.46
CA SER A 1 31.10 -34.51 39.92
C SER A 1 30.70 -33.16 40.55
N ASP A 2 30.30 -32.22 39.70
CA ASP A 2 29.83 -30.88 40.16
C ASP A 2 28.47 -30.97 40.91
N ARG A 3 27.79 -32.10 40.80
CA ARG A 3 26.48 -32.32 41.45
C ARG A 3 26.64 -32.91 42.87
N SER A 4 27.37 -34.00 43.00
CA SER A 4 27.54 -34.69 44.27
C SER A 4 28.84 -34.33 45.04
N GLY A 5 29.80 -33.71 44.37
CA GLY A 5 31.11 -33.45 44.93
C GLY A 5 32.01 -34.71 45.06
N LEU A 6 31.54 -35.87 44.56
CA LEU A 6 32.29 -37.11 44.56
C LEU A 6 33.33 -37.17 43.44
N GLU A 7 34.42 -37.85 43.68
CA GLU A 7 35.47 -38.06 42.65
C GLU A 7 35.14 -39.32 41.83
N PHE A 8 35.15 -39.15 40.50
CA PHE A 8 34.93 -40.23 39.53
C PHE A 8 36.00 -40.22 38.45
N PRO A 9 36.24 -41.35 37.77
CA PRO A 9 37.16 -41.36 36.62
C PRO A 9 36.72 -40.39 35.56
N TYR A 10 37.67 -39.64 34.97
CA TYR A 10 37.37 -38.57 34.00
C TYR A 10 36.64 -39.09 32.74
N ASN A 11 36.93 -40.31 32.32
CA ASN A 11 36.26 -40.98 31.18
C ASN A 11 34.78 -41.27 31.41
N GLU A 12 34.33 -41.26 32.68
CA GLU A 12 32.93 -41.51 33.06
C GLU A 12 32.13 -40.20 33.25
N MET A 13 32.82 -39.06 33.15
CA MET A 13 32.23 -37.73 33.29
C MET A 13 31.55 -37.26 32.00
N ARG A 14 30.40 -36.64 32.11
CA ARG A 14 29.65 -36.00 31.02
C ARG A 14 29.38 -34.54 31.32
N ILE A 15 29.25 -33.74 30.27
CA ILE A 15 28.89 -32.34 30.40
C ILE A 15 27.36 -32.22 30.25
N GLU A 16 26.71 -31.63 31.21
CA GLU A 16 25.28 -31.30 31.15
C GLU A 16 25.02 -30.05 30.31
N TRP A 17 23.75 -29.80 30.03
CA TRP A 17 23.25 -28.64 29.26
C TRP A 17 23.61 -27.28 29.89
N ASN A 18 23.83 -27.24 31.21
CA ASN A 18 24.22 -26.06 31.98
C ASN A 18 25.76 -25.88 32.07
N GLY A 19 26.51 -26.80 31.48
CA GLY A 19 28.01 -26.80 31.51
C GLY A 19 28.61 -27.55 32.70
N ALA A 20 27.80 -28.06 33.63
CA ALA A 20 28.32 -28.85 34.76
C ALA A 20 28.89 -30.19 34.30
N ARG A 21 29.98 -30.63 34.93
CA ARG A 21 30.58 -31.93 34.71
C ARG A 21 30.11 -32.91 35.78
N VAL A 22 29.34 -33.89 35.35
CA VAL A 22 28.72 -34.88 36.25
C VAL A 22 29.05 -36.30 35.81
N HIS A 23 29.02 -37.23 36.74
CA HIS A 23 29.15 -38.63 36.41
C HIS A 23 27.94 -39.08 35.58
N TYR A 24 28.10 -40.10 34.71
CA TYR A 24 27.04 -40.56 33.80
C TYR A 24 25.75 -41.03 34.53
N SER A 25 25.90 -41.52 35.79
CA SER A 25 24.76 -41.91 36.63
C SER A 25 23.93 -40.73 37.16
N GLU A 26 24.55 -39.56 37.21
CA GLU A 26 23.93 -38.32 37.72
C GLU A 26 23.50 -37.40 36.57
N PHE A 27 23.78 -37.78 35.31
CA PHE A 27 23.49 -36.98 34.14
C PHE A 27 22.01 -36.80 33.88
N GLU A 28 21.58 -35.57 33.79
CA GLU A 28 20.22 -35.22 33.42
C GLU A 28 20.20 -34.46 32.07
N LYS A 29 19.27 -34.91 31.23
CA LYS A 29 18.99 -34.20 29.97
C LYS A 29 18.29 -32.87 30.26
N LYS A 30 18.52 -31.88 29.39
CA LYS A 30 17.79 -30.62 29.45
C LYS A 30 16.28 -30.88 29.36
N HIS A 31 15.52 -30.30 30.30
CA HIS A 31 14.08 -30.46 30.30
C HIS A 31 13.47 -29.76 29.08
N PRO A 32 12.55 -30.39 28.34
CA PRO A 32 11.96 -29.80 27.12
C PRO A 32 11.31 -28.42 27.32
N GLN A 33 10.82 -28.11 28.52
CA GLN A 33 10.26 -26.80 28.83
C GLN A 33 11.28 -25.66 28.82
N LEU A 34 12.57 -25.97 28.99
CA LEU A 34 13.67 -25.00 28.94
C LEU A 34 14.13 -24.71 27.51
N GLU A 35 13.60 -25.42 26.54
CA GLU A 35 13.85 -25.14 25.12
C GLU A 35 12.75 -24.25 24.57
N PRO A 36 13.11 -23.16 23.85
CA PRO A 36 12.10 -22.32 23.21
C PRO A 36 11.33 -23.17 22.19
N LYS A 37 9.99 -23.17 22.29
CA LYS A 37 9.16 -23.84 21.30
C LYS A 37 9.41 -23.25 19.93
N ARG A 38 9.78 -24.07 19.00
CA ARG A 38 9.84 -23.69 17.58
C ARG A 38 8.42 -23.82 17.03
N PHE A 39 7.82 -22.69 16.73
CA PHE A 39 6.58 -22.66 15.97
C PHE A 39 6.94 -22.74 14.49
N ALA A 40 6.27 -23.62 13.75
CA ALA A 40 6.31 -23.57 12.30
C ALA A 40 5.78 -22.20 11.84
N ALA A 41 6.40 -21.60 10.84
CA ALA A 41 5.88 -20.37 10.25
C ALA A 41 4.45 -20.64 9.74
N GLU A 42 3.48 -19.88 10.21
CA GLU A 42 2.11 -20.01 9.74
C GLU A 42 2.01 -19.42 8.33
N PRO A 43 1.74 -20.26 7.30
CA PRO A 43 1.73 -19.79 5.92
C PRO A 43 0.56 -18.84 5.61
N GLN A 44 -0.44 -18.78 6.49
CA GLN A 44 -1.59 -17.88 6.38
C GLN A 44 -1.43 -16.59 7.20
N GLY A 45 -0.43 -16.54 8.07
CA GLY A 45 -0.14 -15.35 8.86
C GLY A 45 0.47 -14.24 8.00
N LEU A 46 -0.16 -13.07 8.00
CA LEU A 46 0.44 -11.88 7.42
C LEU A 46 1.65 -11.47 8.27
N ARG A 47 2.82 -11.33 7.64
CA ARG A 47 4.06 -10.90 8.32
C ARG A 47 3.89 -9.55 9.04
N ASN A 48 3.10 -8.66 8.44
CA ASN A 48 2.73 -7.37 9.00
C ASN A 48 1.22 -7.22 8.84
N ALA A 49 0.47 -7.77 9.78
CA ALA A 49 -0.98 -7.59 9.80
C ALA A 49 -1.31 -6.09 9.91
N ARG A 50 -2.11 -5.62 8.98
CA ARG A 50 -2.60 -4.26 8.96
C ARG A 50 -4.11 -4.31 9.11
N PRO A 51 -4.72 -3.56 10.05
CA PRO A 51 -6.17 -3.49 10.15
C PRO A 51 -6.77 -2.93 8.86
N ASP A 52 -7.97 -3.36 8.54
CA ASP A 52 -8.72 -2.81 7.43
C ASP A 52 -8.89 -1.30 7.62
N ARG A 53 -8.81 -0.59 6.51
CA ARG A 53 -8.98 0.85 6.51
C ARG A 53 -10.46 1.17 6.66
N VAL A 54 -10.81 1.87 7.75
CA VAL A 54 -12.17 2.30 8.07
C VAL A 54 -12.46 3.70 7.54
N GLU A 55 -11.41 4.42 7.11
CA GLU A 55 -11.54 5.77 6.60
C GLU A 55 -12.17 5.78 5.20
N PRO A 56 -12.97 6.81 4.89
CA PRO A 56 -13.54 6.96 3.56
C PRO A 56 -12.44 7.03 2.48
N ALA A 57 -12.79 6.65 1.27
CA ALA A 57 -11.87 6.66 0.14
C ALA A 57 -11.23 8.05 -0.04
N VAL A 58 -9.92 8.12 0.10
CA VAL A 58 -9.14 9.35 -0.08
C VAL A 58 -8.92 9.60 -1.57
N ALA A 59 -8.59 10.85 -1.92
CA ALA A 59 -8.16 11.19 -3.27
C ALA A 59 -6.95 10.34 -3.68
N ARG A 60 -7.00 9.79 -4.91
CA ARG A 60 -5.95 8.96 -5.47
C ARG A 60 -5.02 9.82 -6.32
N LEU A 61 -3.71 9.69 -6.12
CA LEU A 61 -2.72 10.32 -6.98
C LEU A 61 -2.76 9.63 -8.36
N LEU A 62 -2.89 10.43 -9.42
CA LEU A 62 -2.84 9.97 -10.80
C LEU A 62 -1.38 9.86 -11.29
N GLY A 63 -1.19 9.15 -12.41
CA GLY A 63 0.10 9.13 -13.10
C GLY A 63 0.47 10.49 -13.70
N PRO A 64 1.69 10.63 -14.25
CA PRO A 64 2.11 11.85 -14.91
C PRO A 64 1.21 12.23 -16.08
N ASN A 65 0.83 13.49 -16.15
CA ASN A 65 0.00 14.06 -17.23
C ASN A 65 -1.24 13.20 -17.54
N PRO A 66 -2.16 13.00 -16.57
CA PRO A 66 -3.25 12.07 -16.70
C PRO A 66 -4.34 12.46 -17.71
N PHE A 67 -4.37 13.75 -18.08
CA PHE A 67 -5.39 14.29 -18.99
C PHE A 67 -4.92 14.21 -20.43
N SER A 68 -5.64 13.48 -21.28
CA SER A 68 -5.49 13.52 -22.72
C SER A 68 -6.53 14.49 -23.30
N ILE A 69 -6.05 15.56 -23.90
CA ILE A 69 -6.80 16.71 -24.36
C ILE A 69 -6.70 16.81 -25.87
N THR A 70 -7.82 17.04 -26.56
CA THR A 70 -7.86 17.31 -28.00
C THR A 70 -8.41 18.72 -28.21
N SER A 71 -7.69 19.54 -28.98
CA SER A 71 -8.11 20.88 -29.35
C SER A 71 -9.49 20.86 -30.02
N GLY A 72 -10.35 21.77 -29.61
CA GLY A 72 -11.73 21.86 -30.11
C GLY A 72 -12.73 20.89 -29.46
N SER A 73 -12.27 19.96 -28.62
CA SER A 73 -13.14 19.00 -27.89
C SER A 73 -13.24 19.34 -26.42
N THR A 74 -14.44 19.43 -25.90
CA THR A 74 -14.68 19.61 -24.45
C THR A 74 -14.58 18.29 -23.67
N THR A 75 -14.54 17.14 -24.37
CA THR A 75 -14.40 15.84 -23.74
C THR A 75 -12.93 15.52 -23.48
N ILE A 76 -12.60 15.34 -22.21
CA ILE A 76 -11.24 15.02 -21.73
C ILE A 76 -11.20 13.56 -21.31
N THR A 77 -10.17 12.84 -21.77
CA THR A 77 -9.91 11.48 -21.32
C THR A 77 -8.91 11.50 -20.16
N VAL A 78 -9.24 10.78 -19.10
CA VAL A 78 -8.38 10.61 -17.93
C VAL A 78 -7.82 9.21 -17.91
N THR A 79 -6.53 9.09 -17.65
CA THR A 79 -5.87 7.80 -17.40
C THR A 79 -5.68 7.62 -15.89
N GLU A 80 -6.37 6.64 -15.32
CA GLU A 80 -6.28 6.24 -13.91
C GLU A 80 -6.30 4.71 -13.84
N THR A 81 -5.13 4.11 -13.72
CA THR A 81 -4.98 2.64 -13.76
C THR A 81 -5.83 1.94 -12.71
N ASN A 82 -6.64 0.99 -13.14
CA ASN A 82 -7.49 0.16 -12.27
C ASN A 82 -8.34 1.00 -11.30
N HIS A 83 -9.07 1.98 -11.86
CA HIS A 83 -9.75 3.03 -11.08
C HIS A 83 -10.95 2.54 -10.26
N GLY A 84 -11.61 1.45 -10.66
CA GLY A 84 -12.77 0.88 -9.95
C GLY A 84 -13.99 1.80 -9.90
N ARG A 85 -14.04 2.86 -10.71
CA ARG A 85 -15.17 3.82 -10.78
C ARG A 85 -16.27 3.31 -11.71
N SER A 86 -17.46 3.84 -11.54
CA SER A 86 -18.63 3.55 -12.38
C SER A 86 -19.01 4.77 -13.21
N THR A 87 -19.66 4.55 -14.35
CA THR A 87 -20.27 5.64 -15.13
C THR A 87 -21.33 6.35 -14.29
N ASN A 88 -21.37 7.68 -14.36
CA ASN A 88 -22.12 8.61 -13.55
C ASN A 88 -21.54 8.90 -12.14
N ASP A 89 -20.41 8.33 -11.78
CA ASP A 89 -19.71 8.80 -10.57
C ASP A 89 -19.29 10.26 -10.72
N THR A 90 -19.25 10.98 -9.61
CA THR A 90 -18.75 12.35 -9.58
C THR A 90 -17.33 12.37 -9.01
N VAL A 91 -16.38 12.87 -9.81
CA VAL A 91 -14.96 12.94 -9.47
C VAL A 91 -14.50 14.39 -9.44
N ARG A 92 -13.81 14.75 -8.38
CA ARG A 92 -13.12 16.05 -8.25
C ARG A 92 -11.63 15.86 -8.41
N PHE A 93 -11.05 16.65 -9.32
CA PHE A 93 -9.59 16.72 -9.49
C PHE A 93 -9.03 17.85 -8.63
N ARG A 94 -7.82 17.67 -8.13
CA ARG A 94 -7.08 18.63 -7.30
C ARG A 94 -5.63 18.67 -7.75
N ASN A 95 -4.93 19.76 -7.44
CA ASN A 95 -3.50 19.91 -7.71
C ASN A 95 -3.15 19.79 -9.21
N VAL A 96 -3.99 20.31 -10.08
CA VAL A 96 -3.72 20.36 -11.52
C VAL A 96 -2.69 21.46 -11.79
N GLU A 97 -1.63 21.11 -12.48
CA GLU A 97 -0.50 21.98 -12.77
C GLU A 97 -0.53 22.48 -14.22
N GLY A 98 0.09 23.63 -14.43
CA GLY A 98 0.25 24.23 -15.76
C GLY A 98 -1.03 24.85 -16.31
N SER A 99 -1.16 24.83 -17.63
CA SER A 99 -2.34 25.34 -18.35
C SER A 99 -2.84 24.25 -19.32
N PRO A 100 -3.50 23.20 -18.82
CA PRO A 100 -3.92 22.08 -19.64
C PRO A 100 -4.83 22.50 -20.81
N GLY A 101 -4.43 22.16 -22.03
CA GLY A 101 -5.19 22.52 -23.22
C GLY A 101 -5.26 24.03 -23.49
N GLY A 102 -4.37 24.83 -22.87
CA GLY A 102 -4.42 26.29 -22.92
C GLY A 102 -5.44 26.92 -21.97
N LEU A 103 -6.04 26.13 -21.08
CA LEU A 103 -7.01 26.59 -20.07
C LEU A 103 -6.38 26.76 -18.69
N ALA A 104 -6.98 27.61 -17.86
CA ALA A 104 -6.55 27.74 -16.48
C ALA A 104 -6.80 26.41 -15.70
N PRO A 105 -5.93 26.05 -14.74
CA PRO A 105 -6.09 24.83 -13.92
C PRO A 105 -7.44 24.76 -13.20
N THR A 106 -8.00 25.91 -12.87
CA THR A 106 -9.32 26.04 -12.22
C THR A 106 -10.46 25.45 -13.03
N ALA A 107 -10.33 25.38 -14.37
CA ALA A 107 -11.32 24.73 -15.23
C ALA A 107 -11.41 23.22 -14.99
N PHE A 108 -10.33 22.61 -14.49
CA PHE A 108 -10.25 21.18 -14.19
C PHE A 108 -10.52 20.87 -12.71
N THR A 109 -10.50 21.85 -11.83
CA THR A 109 -10.61 21.67 -10.37
C THR A 109 -11.96 22.14 -9.81
N ALA A 110 -13.04 22.04 -10.59
CA ALA A 110 -14.36 22.45 -10.17
C ALA A 110 -14.75 21.82 -8.82
N GLY A 111 -15.19 22.64 -7.87
CA GLY A 111 -15.53 22.21 -6.51
C GLY A 111 -16.66 21.18 -6.46
N SER A 112 -17.62 21.27 -7.41
CA SER A 112 -18.72 20.30 -7.58
C SER A 112 -18.28 18.98 -8.19
N GLY A 113 -17.03 18.87 -8.66
CA GLY A 113 -16.55 17.72 -9.43
C GLY A 113 -17.14 17.61 -10.82
N PHE A 114 -16.78 16.54 -11.49
CA PHE A 114 -17.23 16.21 -12.86
C PHE A 114 -17.92 14.86 -12.86
N THR A 115 -19.03 14.73 -13.54
CA THR A 115 -19.64 13.44 -13.83
C THR A 115 -18.82 12.74 -14.89
N ILE A 116 -18.46 11.49 -14.66
CA ILE A 116 -17.61 10.71 -15.54
C ILE A 116 -18.36 9.66 -16.32
N THR A 117 -17.80 9.30 -17.48
CA THR A 117 -18.23 8.14 -18.27
C THR A 117 -17.02 7.19 -18.38
N VAL A 118 -17.18 5.98 -17.86
CA VAL A 118 -16.11 4.96 -17.89
C VAL A 118 -16.02 4.37 -19.30
N THR A 119 -14.80 4.33 -19.86
CA THR A 119 -14.51 3.75 -21.16
C THR A 119 -13.79 2.42 -21.06
N THR A 120 -12.85 2.30 -20.13
CA THR A 120 -12.12 1.05 -19.83
C THR A 120 -11.84 0.96 -18.33
N THR A 121 -11.23 -0.12 -17.85
CA THR A 121 -10.76 -0.27 -16.47
C THR A 121 -9.74 0.79 -16.03
N ASP A 122 -9.07 1.42 -17.00
CA ASP A 122 -7.97 2.36 -16.76
C ASP A 122 -8.25 3.77 -17.27
N LYS A 123 -9.41 3.99 -17.91
CA LYS A 123 -9.73 5.28 -18.53
C LYS A 123 -11.21 5.59 -18.40
N TYR A 124 -11.47 6.86 -18.17
CA TYR A 124 -12.80 7.46 -18.21
C TYR A 124 -12.75 8.86 -18.83
N THR A 125 -13.87 9.40 -19.19
CA THR A 125 -14.02 10.74 -19.76
C THR A 125 -14.89 11.61 -18.91
N PHE A 126 -14.66 12.92 -18.98
CA PHE A 126 -15.52 13.94 -18.44
C PHE A 126 -15.59 15.14 -19.39
N THR A 127 -16.57 16.03 -19.18
CA THR A 127 -16.80 17.18 -20.06
C THR A 127 -16.42 18.47 -19.32
N LEU A 128 -15.62 19.30 -19.98
CA LEU A 128 -15.31 20.65 -19.53
C LEU A 128 -16.39 21.66 -19.97
N GLY A 129 -16.53 22.75 -19.20
CA GLY A 129 -17.35 23.90 -19.57
C GLY A 129 -16.71 24.81 -20.61
N SER A 130 -15.39 24.67 -20.85
CA SER A 130 -14.62 25.48 -21.80
C SER A 130 -13.90 24.61 -22.79
N THR A 131 -13.74 25.09 -24.03
CA THR A 131 -13.11 24.34 -25.11
C THR A 131 -11.61 24.55 -25.09
N PRO A 132 -10.79 23.48 -24.98
CA PRO A 132 -9.33 23.55 -25.11
C PRO A 132 -8.89 23.98 -26.51
N THR A 133 -7.80 24.71 -26.58
CA THR A 133 -7.20 25.19 -27.83
C THR A 133 -5.96 24.42 -28.27
N ILE A 134 -5.40 23.58 -27.36
CA ILE A 134 -4.18 22.82 -27.58
C ILE A 134 -4.45 21.33 -27.42
N THR A 135 -3.90 20.52 -28.31
CA THR A 135 -3.92 19.04 -28.16
C THR A 135 -2.65 18.61 -27.44
N GLU A 136 -2.81 18.01 -26.27
CA GLU A 136 -1.68 17.56 -25.43
C GLU A 136 -2.08 16.53 -24.37
N GLN A 137 -1.07 15.93 -23.74
CA GLN A 137 -1.23 15.27 -22.45
C GLN A 137 -0.74 16.21 -21.35
N ALA A 138 -1.56 16.46 -20.35
CA ALA A 138 -1.32 17.51 -19.37
C ALA A 138 -1.86 17.15 -17.99
N GLY A 139 -1.66 18.05 -17.04
CA GLY A 139 -2.11 17.96 -15.65
C GLY A 139 -0.99 17.98 -14.62
N GLY A 140 0.23 17.63 -15.04
CA GLY A 140 1.39 17.57 -14.13
C GLY A 140 1.54 16.22 -13.43
N MET A 141 2.29 16.22 -12.33
CA MET A 141 2.63 14.99 -11.57
C MET A 141 1.89 14.86 -10.24
N THR A 142 1.18 15.91 -9.83
CA THR A 142 0.57 16.00 -8.50
C THR A 142 -0.96 15.87 -8.52
N VAL A 143 -1.54 15.63 -9.70
CA VAL A 143 -3.00 15.54 -9.85
C VAL A 143 -3.57 14.41 -9.03
N THR A 144 -4.56 14.73 -8.23
CA THR A 144 -5.34 13.72 -7.49
C THR A 144 -6.79 13.70 -7.94
N ALA A 145 -7.38 12.51 -7.99
CA ALA A 145 -8.79 12.28 -8.28
C ALA A 145 -9.49 11.66 -7.07
N GLY A 146 -10.58 12.22 -6.62
CA GLY A 146 -11.28 11.75 -5.42
C GLY A 146 -12.73 12.21 -5.35
N PRO A 147 -13.44 11.86 -4.27
CA PRO A 147 -14.81 12.30 -4.05
C PRO A 147 -14.87 13.81 -3.83
N VAL A 148 -16.06 14.37 -4.07
CA VAL A 148 -16.35 15.81 -3.90
C VAL A 148 -16.27 16.22 -2.42
N THR A 149 -16.66 15.32 -1.52
CA THR A 149 -16.80 15.56 -0.07
C THR A 149 -15.49 15.60 0.71
N LEU A 150 -14.36 15.34 0.07
CA LEU A 150 -13.05 15.55 0.68
C LEU A 150 -12.70 17.04 0.63
N ASP A 151 -13.00 17.73 1.70
CA ASP A 151 -12.39 19.02 1.93
C ASP A 151 -10.93 18.85 2.32
N ALA A 152 -10.08 19.69 1.70
CA ALA A 152 -8.64 19.67 1.90
C ALA A 152 -8.27 20.20 3.30
#